data_a43beb964910f0726c113c1a859a5082
#
_entry.id   a43beb964910f0726c113c1a859a5082
#
_cell.length_a   1.000
_cell.length_b   1.000
_cell.length_c   1.000
_cell.angle_alpha   90.00
_cell.angle_beta   90.00
_cell.angle_gamma   90.00
#
_symmetry.space_group_name_H-M   'P 1'
#
loop_
_entity.id
_entity.type
_entity.pdbx_description
1 polymer ?
#
loop_
_entity_poly.entity_id
_entity_poly.type
_entity_poly.pdbx_seq_one_letter_code
_entity_poly.pdbx_strand_id
1 'polypeptide(L)'
;EKENSSTTYWAYKAVNGKLWIATIGAISDWTIPDFFDEFEERYKDLTNGKKDPPSLLYDSKFGELCRIFSFLTKGKTSDVKRNIAAALNVKGPYEILNQETKEGKIIFAHSEEITKRYKEILDKALKVKADGKLIVFTYSSSDLSLTADLSNELLYRNPGKLILVARKKDDEMRMSFRSDSFPIDKILEKALKNVEGYGGGHRHAVGANVKARDFDKFIEVIKEEISKK
;
A
#
# COMPACT_ATOMS: atom_id res chain seq x y z
N GLU A 1 -9.44 -2.93 22.38
CA GLU A 1 -8.38 -2.18 21.62
C GLU A 1 -7.25 -3.08 21.12
N LYS A 2 -6.96 -4.23 21.76
CA LYS A 2 -5.87 -5.16 21.34
C LYS A 2 -6.25 -6.09 20.18
N GLU A 3 -7.52 -6.29 19.88
CA GLU A 3 -7.99 -7.22 18.83
C GLU A 3 -7.64 -6.80 17.39
N ASN A 4 -7.34 -5.51 17.16
CA ASN A 4 -7.01 -4.97 15.84
C ASN A 4 -5.52 -4.70 15.61
N SER A 5 -4.63 -5.27 16.41
CA SER A 5 -3.18 -5.07 16.25
C SER A 5 -2.62 -5.91 15.10
N SER A 6 -1.67 -5.36 14.35
CA SER A 6 -1.04 -6.03 13.21
C SER A 6 -0.27 -7.29 13.62
N THR A 7 -0.10 -8.24 12.70
CA THR A 7 0.74 -9.43 12.91
C THR A 7 2.17 -9.04 13.34
N THR A 8 2.70 -7.94 12.77
CA THR A 8 4.04 -7.44 13.12
C THR A 8 4.12 -6.95 14.55
N TYR A 9 3.05 -6.35 15.09
CA TYR A 9 2.96 -5.95 16.49
C TYR A 9 3.11 -7.16 17.42
N TRP A 10 2.34 -8.22 17.17
CA TRP A 10 2.39 -9.43 18.00
C TRP A 10 3.73 -10.17 17.86
N ALA A 11 4.30 -10.22 16.66
CA ALA A 11 5.62 -10.79 16.46
C ALA A 11 6.69 -10.03 17.26
N TYR A 12 6.65 -8.69 17.26
CA TYR A 12 7.57 -7.88 18.06
C TYR A 12 7.47 -8.17 19.55
N LYS A 13 6.25 -8.22 20.10
CA LYS A 13 6.01 -8.53 21.52
C LYS A 13 6.49 -9.93 21.89
N ALA A 14 6.38 -10.91 20.98
CA ALA A 14 6.76 -12.29 21.24
C ALA A 14 8.28 -12.52 21.25
N VAL A 15 9.03 -11.86 20.36
CA VAL A 15 10.47 -12.14 20.17
C VAL A 15 11.39 -10.98 20.56
N ASN A 16 10.85 -9.88 21.07
CA ASN A 16 11.58 -8.66 21.39
C ASN A 16 12.53 -8.22 20.23
N GLY A 17 11.93 -8.09 19.05
CA GLY A 17 12.64 -7.83 17.80
C GLY A 17 13.16 -6.39 17.66
N LYS A 18 13.43 -5.96 16.43
CA LYS A 18 13.88 -4.59 16.15
C LYS A 18 12.71 -3.63 16.19
N LEU A 19 12.72 -2.65 17.10
CA LEU A 19 11.69 -1.63 17.30
C LEU A 19 11.29 -0.95 15.98
N TRP A 20 12.26 -0.49 15.19
CA TRP A 20 12.00 0.22 13.95
C TRP A 20 11.32 -0.63 12.88
N ILE A 21 11.60 -1.94 12.81
CA ILE A 21 10.91 -2.87 11.89
C ILE A 21 9.47 -3.09 12.35
N ALA A 22 9.27 -3.25 13.66
CA ALA A 22 7.94 -3.40 14.23
C ALA A 22 7.06 -2.17 13.97
N THR A 23 7.65 -0.97 14.10
CA THR A 23 6.96 0.29 13.81
C THR A 23 6.60 0.41 12.33
N ILE A 24 7.51 0.04 11.39
CA ILE A 24 7.20 -0.01 9.97
C ILE A 24 5.96 -0.87 9.71
N GLY A 25 5.93 -2.09 10.25
CA GLY A 25 4.82 -3.00 10.02
C GLY A 25 3.50 -2.50 10.61
N ALA A 26 3.51 -2.00 11.85
CA ALA A 26 2.31 -1.47 12.49
C ALA A 26 1.73 -0.25 11.75
N ILE A 27 2.59 0.73 11.39
CA ILE A 27 2.16 1.91 10.64
C ILE A 27 1.69 1.56 9.23
N SER A 28 2.34 0.59 8.56
CA SER A 28 1.89 0.11 7.25
C SER A 28 0.52 -0.56 7.30
N ASP A 29 0.15 -1.13 8.45
CA ASP A 29 -1.19 -1.65 8.75
C ASP A 29 -2.13 -0.60 9.37
N TRP A 30 -1.81 0.68 9.21
CA TRP A 30 -2.61 1.83 9.66
C TRP A 30 -2.86 1.89 11.17
N THR A 31 -1.94 1.35 11.97
CA THR A 31 -2.07 1.28 13.44
C THR A 31 -0.89 2.00 14.10
N ILE A 32 -1.17 2.86 15.08
CA ILE A 32 -0.14 3.41 15.96
C ILE A 32 0.09 2.41 17.10
N PRO A 33 1.26 1.78 17.21
CA PRO A 33 1.53 0.84 18.28
C PRO A 33 1.83 1.55 19.62
N ASP A 34 1.67 0.84 20.74
CA ASP A 34 1.95 1.34 22.10
C ASP A 34 3.42 1.71 22.35
N PHE A 35 4.31 1.22 21.52
CA PHE A 35 5.75 1.53 21.54
C PHE A 35 6.15 2.66 20.57
N PHE A 36 5.18 3.37 19.98
CA PHE A 36 5.47 4.42 18.99
C PHE A 36 6.24 5.61 19.60
N ASP A 37 5.93 5.99 20.83
CA ASP A 37 6.62 7.11 21.50
C ASP A 37 8.11 6.77 21.71
N GLU A 38 8.45 5.53 22.07
CA GLU A 38 9.86 5.06 22.15
C GLU A 38 10.56 5.16 20.77
N PHE A 39 9.84 4.80 19.71
CA PHE A 39 10.37 4.94 18.35
C PHE A 39 10.58 6.41 17.97
N GLU A 40 9.60 7.28 18.25
CA GLU A 40 9.68 8.72 17.96
C GLU A 40 10.83 9.40 18.71
N GLU A 41 11.04 9.05 19.98
CA GLU A 41 12.17 9.58 20.76
C GLU A 41 13.51 9.20 20.13
N ARG A 42 13.66 7.96 19.68
CA ARG A 42 14.91 7.43 19.09
C ARG A 42 15.17 7.91 17.67
N TYR A 43 14.12 8.16 16.87
CA TYR A 43 14.17 8.46 15.45
C TYR A 43 13.32 9.68 15.07
N LYS A 44 13.41 10.74 15.87
CA LYS A 44 12.57 11.94 15.77
C LYS A 44 12.62 12.63 14.40
N ASP A 45 13.77 12.62 13.74
CA ASP A 45 13.96 13.19 12.41
C ASP A 45 13.25 12.41 11.30
N LEU A 46 12.88 11.16 11.54
CA LEU A 46 12.14 10.34 10.58
C LEU A 46 10.64 10.67 10.59
N THR A 47 10.06 10.97 11.75
CA THR A 47 8.62 11.22 11.91
C THR A 47 8.22 12.66 11.61
N ASN A 48 9.12 13.62 11.78
CA ASN A 48 8.86 15.07 11.68
C ASN A 48 7.66 15.51 12.56
N GLY A 49 7.46 14.86 13.71
CA GLY A 49 6.36 15.14 14.64
C GLY A 49 4.98 14.69 14.16
N LYS A 50 4.90 13.88 13.09
CA LYS A 50 3.65 13.26 12.64
C LYS A 50 3.25 12.15 13.59
N LYS A 51 1.94 12.06 13.89
CA LYS A 51 1.39 11.12 14.88
C LYS A 51 0.20 10.30 14.36
N ASP A 52 -0.07 10.34 13.08
CA ASP A 52 -1.11 9.53 12.44
C ASP A 52 -0.52 8.72 11.29
N PRO A 53 -1.01 7.48 11.05
CA PRO A 53 -0.43 6.61 10.03
C PRO A 53 -0.38 7.20 8.63
N PRO A 54 -1.43 7.86 8.11
CA PRO A 54 -1.38 8.43 6.76
C PRO A 54 -0.28 9.48 6.59
N SER A 55 -0.17 10.44 7.52
CA SER A 55 0.86 11.48 7.47
C SER A 55 2.27 10.91 7.64
N LEU A 56 2.43 9.88 8.49
CA LEU A 56 3.70 9.16 8.63
C LEU A 56 4.10 8.47 7.32
N LEU A 57 3.15 7.84 6.63
CA LEU A 57 3.42 7.08 5.40
C LEU A 57 3.72 7.97 4.20
N TYR A 58 3.08 9.15 4.10
CA TYR A 58 3.12 9.94 2.85
C TYR A 58 3.80 11.30 2.98
N ASP A 59 3.99 11.82 4.22
CA ASP A 59 4.55 13.17 4.46
C ASP A 59 5.77 13.16 5.39
N SER A 60 6.43 12.00 5.58
CA SER A 60 7.61 11.89 6.43
C SER A 60 8.74 11.06 5.81
N LYS A 61 9.96 11.19 6.34
CA LYS A 61 11.08 10.30 5.98
C LYS A 61 10.83 8.85 6.40
N PHE A 62 10.05 8.64 7.47
CA PHE A 62 9.64 7.31 7.89
C PHE A 62 8.79 6.62 6.82
N GLY A 63 7.95 7.37 6.10
CA GLY A 63 7.18 6.84 4.98
C GLY A 63 8.04 6.35 3.81
N GLU A 64 9.20 6.97 3.58
CA GLU A 64 10.17 6.45 2.62
C GLU A 64 10.68 5.05 3.05
N LEU A 65 10.99 4.88 4.33
CA LEU A 65 11.41 3.60 4.89
C LEU A 65 10.31 2.53 4.80
N CYS A 66 9.05 2.89 5.11
CA CYS A 66 7.89 2.00 4.93
C CYS A 66 7.73 1.55 3.46
N ARG A 67 7.92 2.47 2.52
CA ARG A 67 7.87 2.17 1.07
C ARG A 67 8.99 1.24 0.65
N ILE A 68 10.21 1.46 1.13
CA ILE A 68 11.35 0.56 0.91
C ILE A 68 10.98 -0.85 1.34
N PHE A 69 10.43 -1.03 2.54
CA PHE A 69 10.02 -2.34 3.06
C PHE A 69 8.87 -2.97 2.27
N SER A 70 7.88 -2.19 1.86
CA SER A 70 6.81 -2.66 0.95
C SER A 70 7.39 -3.21 -0.36
N PHE A 71 8.45 -2.60 -0.88
CA PHE A 71 9.05 -2.97 -2.15
C PHE A 71 10.06 -4.11 -2.06
N LEU A 72 10.55 -4.45 -0.87
CA LEU A 72 11.45 -5.62 -0.69
C LEU A 72 10.84 -6.93 -1.18
N THR A 73 9.52 -7.05 -1.11
CA THR A 73 8.78 -8.27 -1.51
C THR A 73 8.28 -8.22 -2.95
N LYS A 74 8.63 -7.20 -3.72
CA LYS A 74 8.24 -7.04 -5.12
C LYS A 74 9.35 -7.44 -6.08
N GLY A 75 8.98 -7.90 -7.28
CA GLY A 75 9.92 -8.29 -8.32
C GLY A 75 10.20 -9.79 -8.35
N LYS A 76 11.38 -10.20 -8.84
CA LYS A 76 11.76 -11.61 -8.99
C LYS A 76 12.00 -12.28 -7.64
N THR A 77 11.64 -13.54 -7.50
CA THR A 77 11.81 -14.30 -6.26
C THR A 77 13.26 -14.32 -5.75
N SER A 78 14.24 -14.37 -6.65
CA SER A 78 15.67 -14.29 -6.30
C SER A 78 16.02 -12.98 -5.61
N ASP A 79 15.49 -11.86 -6.12
CA ASP A 79 15.75 -10.53 -5.56
C ASP A 79 15.06 -10.37 -4.20
N VAL A 80 13.81 -10.85 -4.09
CA VAL A 80 13.07 -10.87 -2.82
C VAL A 80 13.85 -11.63 -1.74
N LYS A 81 14.34 -12.85 -2.05
CA LYS A 81 15.15 -13.65 -1.11
C LYS A 81 16.43 -12.92 -0.69
N ARG A 82 17.16 -12.33 -1.64
CA ARG A 82 18.37 -11.55 -1.37
C ARG A 82 18.08 -10.35 -0.47
N ASN A 83 17.02 -9.61 -0.74
CA ASN A 83 16.64 -8.42 0.03
C ASN A 83 16.19 -8.77 1.45
N ILE A 84 15.43 -9.84 1.63
CA ILE A 84 15.05 -10.33 2.97
C ILE A 84 16.29 -10.74 3.75
N ALA A 85 17.22 -11.49 3.14
CA ALA A 85 18.48 -11.86 3.79
C ALA A 85 19.32 -10.64 4.19
N ALA A 86 19.35 -9.59 3.35
CA ALA A 86 20.02 -8.34 3.68
C ALA A 86 19.32 -7.64 4.87
N ALA A 87 17.98 -7.55 4.87
CA ALA A 87 17.22 -6.90 5.93
C ALA A 87 17.40 -7.53 7.32
N LEU A 88 17.65 -8.83 7.39
CA LEU A 88 17.95 -9.51 8.66
C LEU A 88 19.24 -8.99 9.31
N ASN A 89 20.22 -8.55 8.51
CA ASN A 89 21.53 -8.09 8.98
C ASN A 89 21.60 -6.58 9.25
N VAL A 90 20.64 -5.78 8.75
CA VAL A 90 20.59 -4.33 9.01
C VAL A 90 20.23 -4.07 10.48
N LYS A 91 21.01 -3.24 11.16
CA LYS A 91 20.84 -2.92 12.59
C LYS A 91 19.88 -1.75 12.83
N GLY A 92 19.88 -0.76 11.94
CA GLY A 92 19.09 0.46 12.09
C GLY A 92 18.62 1.04 10.76
N PRO A 93 17.62 1.95 10.79
CA PRO A 93 17.02 2.52 9.59
C PRO A 93 17.99 3.34 8.73
N TYR A 94 18.97 3.98 9.37
CA TYR A 94 19.92 4.84 8.67
C TYR A 94 20.89 4.08 7.79
N GLU A 95 21.22 2.83 8.13
CA GLU A 95 22.04 1.99 7.26
C GLU A 95 21.43 1.83 5.87
N ILE A 96 20.08 1.86 5.80
CA ILE A 96 19.33 1.79 4.53
C ILE A 96 19.23 3.20 3.93
N LEU A 97 18.69 4.16 4.67
CA LEU A 97 18.41 5.50 4.17
C LEU A 97 19.66 6.24 3.71
N ASN A 98 20.78 6.06 4.42
CA ASN A 98 22.07 6.67 4.10
C ASN A 98 23.01 5.73 3.34
N GLN A 99 22.57 4.47 3.06
CA GLN A 99 23.37 3.47 2.34
C GLN A 99 24.74 3.20 3.01
N GLU A 100 24.77 3.14 4.34
CA GLU A 100 26.01 3.04 5.13
C GLU A 100 26.65 1.67 5.06
N THR A 101 25.87 0.60 4.87
CA THR A 101 26.33 -0.78 4.82
C THR A 101 26.09 -1.41 3.44
N LYS A 102 26.74 -2.55 3.18
CA LYS A 102 26.50 -3.34 1.96
C LYS A 102 25.04 -3.78 1.85
N GLU A 103 24.47 -4.23 2.95
CA GLU A 103 23.08 -4.66 3.07
C GLU A 103 22.12 -3.50 2.82
N GLY A 104 22.37 -2.35 3.43
CA GLY A 104 21.61 -1.12 3.21
C GLY A 104 21.62 -0.68 1.75
N LYS A 105 22.77 -0.72 1.07
CA LYS A 105 22.90 -0.42 -0.36
C LYS A 105 22.10 -1.37 -1.23
N ILE A 106 22.11 -2.68 -0.94
CA ILE A 106 21.36 -3.69 -1.70
C ILE A 106 19.85 -3.40 -1.60
N ILE A 107 19.36 -3.16 -0.38
CA ILE A 107 17.95 -2.87 -0.11
C ILE A 107 17.52 -1.56 -0.82
N PHE A 108 18.30 -0.51 -0.63
CA PHE A 108 18.01 0.81 -1.19
C PHE A 108 17.95 0.77 -2.72
N ALA A 109 18.98 0.20 -3.37
CA ALA A 109 19.06 0.12 -4.82
C ALA A 109 17.88 -0.64 -5.45
N HIS A 110 17.46 -1.78 -4.85
CA HIS A 110 16.29 -2.52 -5.29
C HIS A 110 15.01 -1.70 -5.17
N SER A 111 14.82 -1.02 -4.03
CA SER A 111 13.62 -0.23 -3.82
C SER A 111 13.60 1.05 -4.67
N GLU A 112 14.74 1.65 -4.96
CA GLU A 112 14.85 2.84 -5.79
C GLU A 112 14.37 2.59 -7.24
N GLU A 113 14.74 1.44 -7.83
CA GLU A 113 14.26 1.03 -9.16
C GLU A 113 12.73 0.96 -9.20
N ILE A 114 12.12 0.33 -8.18
CA ILE A 114 10.66 0.21 -8.09
C ILE A 114 10.02 1.56 -7.77
N THR A 115 10.64 2.37 -6.90
CA THR A 115 10.17 3.72 -6.52
C THR A 115 10.10 4.64 -7.74
N LYS A 116 11.07 4.57 -8.64
CA LYS A 116 11.04 5.35 -9.89
C LYS A 116 9.80 5.02 -10.71
N ARG A 117 9.56 3.73 -10.95
CA ARG A 117 8.35 3.26 -11.69
C ARG A 117 7.06 3.63 -10.94
N TYR A 118 7.06 3.49 -9.62
CA TYR A 118 5.92 3.89 -8.78
C TYR A 118 5.58 5.37 -8.94
N LYS A 119 6.57 6.26 -8.85
CA LYS A 119 6.38 7.71 -8.99
C LYS A 119 5.85 8.08 -10.37
N GLU A 120 6.39 7.49 -11.44
CA GLU A 120 5.91 7.72 -12.81
C GLU A 120 4.44 7.33 -13.00
N ILE A 121 4.00 6.23 -12.37
CA ILE A 121 2.60 5.78 -12.42
C ILE A 121 1.72 6.67 -11.52
N LEU A 122 2.20 7.01 -10.32
CA LEU A 122 1.49 7.88 -9.39
C LEU A 122 1.23 9.27 -9.99
N ASP A 123 2.23 9.86 -10.65
CA ASP A 123 2.08 11.17 -11.32
C ASP A 123 0.99 11.16 -12.40
N LYS A 124 0.81 10.03 -13.09
CA LYS A 124 -0.30 9.85 -14.03
C LYS A 124 -1.63 9.69 -13.31
N ALA A 125 -1.64 8.92 -12.24
CA ALA A 125 -2.85 8.65 -11.45
C ALA A 125 -3.40 9.93 -10.79
N LEU A 126 -2.51 10.80 -10.29
CA LEU A 126 -2.88 12.08 -9.67
C LEU A 126 -3.52 13.09 -10.64
N LYS A 127 -3.32 12.91 -11.95
CA LYS A 127 -3.94 13.75 -12.99
C LYS A 127 -5.35 13.30 -13.36
N VAL A 128 -5.78 12.13 -12.90
CA VAL A 128 -7.13 11.61 -13.19
C VAL A 128 -8.16 12.41 -12.43
N LYS A 129 -9.12 12.96 -13.17
CA LYS A 129 -10.25 13.66 -12.57
C LYS A 129 -11.26 12.67 -11.98
N ALA A 130 -11.79 13.00 -10.82
CA ALA A 130 -12.84 12.21 -10.22
C ALA A 130 -14.15 12.34 -11.05
N ASP A 131 -14.82 11.22 -11.26
CA ASP A 131 -16.21 11.17 -11.74
C ASP A 131 -17.12 11.11 -10.51
N GLY A 132 -17.64 12.25 -10.09
CA GLY A 132 -18.36 12.39 -8.83
C GLY A 132 -17.47 12.03 -7.62
N LYS A 133 -17.82 10.92 -6.95
CA LYS A 133 -17.09 10.39 -5.79
C LYS A 133 -16.10 9.25 -6.15
N LEU A 134 -15.99 8.87 -7.42
CA LEU A 134 -15.15 7.78 -7.91
C LEU A 134 -13.91 8.29 -8.64
N ILE A 135 -12.75 7.71 -8.31
CA ILE A 135 -11.53 7.83 -9.11
C ILE A 135 -11.16 6.44 -9.62
N VAL A 136 -11.13 6.27 -10.95
CA VAL A 136 -10.69 5.05 -11.61
C VAL A 136 -9.39 5.32 -12.33
N PHE A 137 -8.33 4.65 -11.95
CA PHE A 137 -7.05 4.71 -12.63
C PHE A 137 -6.64 3.33 -13.12
N THR A 138 -6.22 3.24 -14.39
CA THR A 138 -5.76 2.00 -15.01
C THR A 138 -4.33 2.12 -15.50
N TYR A 139 -3.55 1.05 -15.35
CA TYR A 139 -2.21 0.95 -15.91
C TYR A 139 -1.91 -0.48 -16.37
N SER A 140 -0.89 -0.64 -17.23
CA SER A 140 -0.43 -1.93 -17.69
C SER A 140 0.93 -2.26 -17.09
N SER A 141 1.10 -3.48 -16.58
CA SER A 141 2.37 -4.00 -16.12
C SER A 141 2.31 -5.52 -16.09
N SER A 142 3.33 -6.18 -16.66
CA SER A 142 3.43 -7.64 -16.68
C SER A 142 4.01 -8.21 -15.40
N ASP A 143 4.95 -7.51 -14.78
CA ASP A 143 5.85 -8.03 -13.75
C ASP A 143 5.64 -7.43 -12.36
N LEU A 144 5.09 -6.20 -12.26
CA LEU A 144 5.00 -5.48 -11.01
C LEU A 144 3.57 -5.06 -10.68
N SER A 145 3.09 -5.42 -9.48
CA SER A 145 1.79 -4.97 -8.96
C SER A 145 2.00 -3.85 -7.94
N LEU A 146 1.45 -2.68 -8.24
CA LEU A 146 1.48 -1.48 -7.40
C LEU A 146 0.07 -0.98 -7.08
N THR A 147 -0.97 -1.79 -7.36
CA THR A 147 -2.37 -1.37 -7.20
C THR A 147 -2.70 -0.97 -5.77
N ALA A 148 -2.27 -1.75 -4.79
CA ALA A 148 -2.54 -1.49 -3.38
C ALA A 148 -1.78 -0.24 -2.89
N ASP A 149 -0.50 -0.12 -3.24
CA ASP A 149 0.33 1.03 -2.83
C ASP A 149 -0.24 2.33 -3.42
N LEU A 150 -0.58 2.32 -4.71
CA LEU A 150 -1.19 3.47 -5.41
C LEU A 150 -2.57 3.82 -4.84
N SER A 151 -3.43 2.83 -4.58
CA SER A 151 -4.78 3.09 -4.08
C SER A 151 -4.78 3.69 -2.66
N ASN A 152 -3.83 3.28 -1.82
CA ASN A 152 -3.65 3.86 -0.49
C ASN A 152 -3.20 5.33 -0.57
N GLU A 153 -2.17 5.64 -1.38
CA GLU A 153 -1.69 7.02 -1.51
C GLU A 153 -2.71 7.92 -2.22
N LEU A 154 -3.41 7.41 -3.23
CA LEU A 154 -4.49 8.17 -3.90
C LEU A 154 -5.63 8.47 -2.94
N LEU A 155 -6.02 7.57 -2.03
CA LEU A 155 -7.03 7.84 -1.02
C LEU A 155 -6.58 8.95 -0.06
N TYR A 156 -5.34 8.88 0.42
CA TYR A 156 -4.77 9.93 1.27
C TYR A 156 -4.84 11.32 0.62
N ARG A 157 -4.53 11.40 -0.67
CA ARG A 157 -4.56 12.67 -1.43
C ARG A 157 -5.96 13.08 -1.89
N ASN A 158 -6.96 12.20 -1.80
CA ASN A 158 -8.34 12.43 -2.24
C ASN A 158 -9.33 11.89 -1.19
N PRO A 159 -9.37 12.46 0.02
CA PRO A 159 -10.25 11.98 1.08
C PRO A 159 -11.73 12.08 0.66
N GLY A 160 -12.56 11.18 1.18
CA GLY A 160 -13.99 11.12 0.86
C GLY A 160 -14.32 10.52 -0.51
N LYS A 161 -13.33 9.99 -1.23
CA LYS A 161 -13.55 9.33 -2.53
C LYS A 161 -13.50 7.80 -2.39
N LEU A 162 -14.04 7.12 -3.38
CA LEU A 162 -13.74 5.73 -3.67
C LEU A 162 -12.65 5.68 -4.73
N ILE A 163 -11.54 5.09 -4.39
CA ILE A 163 -10.39 4.92 -5.27
C ILE A 163 -10.37 3.50 -5.82
N LEU A 164 -10.32 3.36 -7.13
CA LEU A 164 -10.12 2.11 -7.85
C LEU A 164 -8.85 2.21 -8.68
N VAL A 165 -7.85 1.41 -8.35
CA VAL A 165 -6.66 1.26 -9.18
C VAL A 165 -6.66 -0.13 -9.80
N ALA A 166 -6.67 -0.19 -11.14
CA ALA A 166 -6.69 -1.43 -11.90
C ALA A 166 -5.41 -1.61 -12.71
N ARG A 167 -4.84 -2.80 -12.63
CA ARG A 167 -3.72 -3.23 -13.45
C ARG A 167 -4.20 -4.21 -14.51
N LYS A 168 -4.02 -3.86 -15.79
CA LYS A 168 -4.24 -4.80 -16.88
C LYS A 168 -3.07 -5.77 -16.96
N LYS A 169 -3.38 -7.06 -16.89
CA LYS A 169 -2.43 -8.15 -17.11
C LYS A 169 -3.12 -9.23 -17.92
N ASP A 170 -2.63 -9.47 -19.13
CA ASP A 170 -3.23 -10.39 -20.10
C ASP A 170 -4.70 -10.02 -20.38
N ASP A 171 -5.64 -10.93 -20.19
CA ASP A 171 -7.07 -10.72 -20.34
C ASP A 171 -7.79 -10.36 -19.01
N GLU A 172 -7.04 -10.00 -17.97
CA GLU A 172 -7.56 -9.71 -16.65
C GLU A 172 -7.30 -8.27 -16.22
N MET A 173 -8.25 -7.73 -15.44
CA MET A 173 -8.10 -6.48 -14.70
C MET A 173 -8.00 -6.81 -13.21
N ARG A 174 -6.80 -6.65 -12.65
CA ARG A 174 -6.51 -6.88 -11.22
C ARG A 174 -6.56 -5.57 -10.48
N MET A 175 -7.41 -5.48 -9.47
CA MET A 175 -7.79 -4.20 -8.87
C MET A 175 -7.58 -4.17 -7.37
N SER A 176 -7.32 -2.95 -6.88
CA SER A 176 -7.40 -2.60 -5.46
C SER A 176 -8.33 -1.42 -5.29
N PHE A 177 -9.21 -1.50 -4.30
CA PHE A 177 -10.15 -0.45 -3.95
C PHE A 177 -9.85 0.05 -2.55
N ARG A 178 -9.98 1.35 -2.36
CA ARG A 178 -9.87 2.01 -1.05
C ARG A 178 -10.92 3.09 -0.92
N SER A 179 -11.49 3.21 0.27
CA SER A 179 -12.35 4.33 0.65
C SER A 179 -12.42 4.47 2.16
N ASP A 180 -12.47 5.68 2.64
CA ASP A 180 -12.77 6.03 4.04
C ASP A 180 -14.28 6.18 4.29
N SER A 181 -15.08 6.38 3.23
CA SER A 181 -16.48 6.79 3.30
C SER A 181 -17.47 5.74 2.81
N PHE A 182 -17.03 4.79 1.96
CA PHE A 182 -17.91 3.81 1.33
C PHE A 182 -17.66 2.38 1.83
N PRO A 183 -18.71 1.57 2.09
CA PRO A 183 -18.59 0.15 2.35
C PRO A 183 -18.33 -0.60 1.04
N ILE A 184 -17.06 -0.72 0.65
CA ILE A 184 -16.66 -1.25 -0.66
C ILE A 184 -17.00 -2.74 -0.80
N ASP A 185 -16.97 -3.50 0.28
CA ASP A 185 -17.30 -4.91 0.32
C ASP A 185 -18.69 -5.18 -0.28
N LYS A 186 -19.69 -4.42 0.14
CA LYS A 186 -21.08 -4.51 -0.35
C LYS A 186 -21.24 -4.03 -1.80
N ILE A 187 -20.47 -3.00 -2.19
CA ILE A 187 -20.46 -2.50 -3.57
C ILE A 187 -19.85 -3.54 -4.50
N LEU A 188 -18.71 -4.13 -4.09
CA LEU A 188 -18.02 -5.17 -4.84
C LEU A 188 -18.89 -6.41 -5.05
N GLU A 189 -19.58 -6.88 -4.00
CA GLU A 189 -20.51 -8.02 -4.09
C GLU A 189 -21.55 -7.83 -5.19
N LYS A 190 -22.11 -6.62 -5.32
CA LYS A 190 -23.09 -6.30 -6.36
C LYS A 190 -22.44 -6.23 -7.74
N ALA A 191 -21.27 -5.61 -7.84
CA ALA A 191 -20.57 -5.44 -9.11
C ALA A 191 -20.09 -6.77 -9.71
N LEU A 192 -19.82 -7.77 -8.87
CA LEU A 192 -19.40 -9.11 -9.33
C LEU A 192 -20.56 -10.00 -9.82
N LYS A 193 -21.84 -9.66 -9.56
CA LYS A 193 -22.95 -10.56 -9.87
C LYS A 193 -23.09 -10.94 -11.36
N ASN A 194 -22.70 -10.03 -12.25
CA ASN A 194 -22.96 -10.15 -13.70
C ASN A 194 -21.66 -10.10 -14.54
N VAL A 195 -20.53 -10.38 -13.95
CA VAL A 195 -19.22 -10.37 -14.61
C VAL A 195 -18.43 -11.63 -14.25
N GLU A 196 -17.54 -12.04 -15.13
CA GLU A 196 -16.60 -13.13 -14.82
C GLU A 196 -15.44 -12.59 -13.99
N GLY A 197 -15.44 -12.94 -12.70
CA GLY A 197 -14.42 -12.47 -11.78
C GLY A 197 -14.65 -12.89 -10.34
N TYR A 198 -13.74 -12.47 -9.49
CA TYR A 198 -13.80 -12.70 -8.05
C TYR A 198 -13.15 -11.55 -7.29
N GLY A 199 -13.46 -11.43 -6.02
CA GLY A 199 -12.86 -10.42 -5.16
C GLY A 199 -13.32 -10.56 -3.72
N GLY A 200 -12.73 -9.76 -2.85
CA GLY A 200 -13.05 -9.75 -1.44
C GLY A 200 -12.10 -8.86 -0.65
N GLY A 201 -12.34 -8.79 0.65
CA GLY A 201 -11.56 -7.98 1.58
C GLY A 201 -12.40 -7.43 2.71
N HIS A 202 -11.99 -6.28 3.22
CA HIS A 202 -12.64 -5.61 4.34
C HIS A 202 -13.51 -4.44 3.85
N ARG A 203 -14.34 -3.91 4.73
CA ARG A 203 -15.30 -2.84 4.44
C ARG A 203 -14.73 -1.64 3.65
N HIS A 204 -13.47 -1.28 3.90
CA HIS A 204 -12.80 -0.10 3.35
C HIS A 204 -11.59 -0.41 2.45
N ALA A 205 -11.27 -1.70 2.27
CA ALA A 205 -10.14 -2.15 1.48
C ALA A 205 -10.42 -3.52 0.88
N VAL A 206 -10.64 -3.58 -0.44
CA VAL A 206 -10.90 -4.85 -1.15
C VAL A 206 -9.99 -4.99 -2.36
N GLY A 207 -9.78 -6.24 -2.77
CA GLY A 207 -9.16 -6.60 -4.03
C GLY A 207 -10.16 -7.31 -4.94
N ALA A 208 -10.02 -7.14 -6.25
CA ALA A 208 -10.81 -7.88 -7.23
C ALA A 208 -10.01 -8.20 -8.48
N ASN A 209 -10.46 -9.24 -9.17
CA ASN A 209 -9.98 -9.63 -10.49
C ASN A 209 -11.20 -9.92 -11.38
N VAL A 210 -11.30 -9.24 -12.53
CA VAL A 210 -12.35 -9.49 -13.51
C VAL A 210 -11.74 -9.63 -14.91
N LYS A 211 -12.43 -10.29 -15.82
CA LYS A 211 -12.02 -10.32 -17.22
C LYS A 211 -12.04 -8.92 -17.82
N ALA A 212 -11.04 -8.61 -18.66
CA ALA A 212 -10.91 -7.29 -19.25
C ALA A 212 -12.15 -6.88 -20.07
N ARG A 213 -12.82 -7.84 -20.73
CA ARG A 213 -14.06 -7.61 -21.49
C ARG A 213 -15.25 -7.15 -20.62
N ASP A 214 -15.23 -7.48 -19.32
CA ASP A 214 -16.32 -7.18 -18.38
C ASP A 214 -16.03 -5.92 -17.55
N PHE A 215 -14.84 -5.31 -17.71
CA PHE A 215 -14.38 -4.23 -16.85
C PHE A 215 -15.28 -3.00 -16.90
N ASP A 216 -15.69 -2.56 -18.08
CA ASP A 216 -16.54 -1.36 -18.23
C ASP A 216 -17.91 -1.57 -17.56
N LYS A 217 -18.54 -2.73 -17.78
CA LYS A 217 -19.79 -3.12 -17.13
C LYS A 217 -19.65 -3.16 -15.60
N PHE A 218 -18.52 -3.67 -15.11
CA PHE A 218 -18.19 -3.71 -13.68
C PHE A 218 -18.10 -2.29 -13.09
N ILE A 219 -17.44 -1.35 -13.77
CA ILE A 219 -17.32 0.05 -13.35
C ILE A 219 -18.66 0.76 -13.33
N GLU A 220 -19.53 0.52 -14.31
CA GLU A 220 -20.87 1.12 -14.35
C GLU A 220 -21.70 0.76 -13.11
N VAL A 221 -21.72 -0.51 -12.71
CA VAL A 221 -22.40 -0.94 -11.48
C VAL A 221 -21.84 -0.23 -10.24
N ILE A 222 -20.52 -0.04 -10.16
CA ILE A 222 -19.90 0.69 -9.05
C ILE A 222 -20.38 2.14 -9.02
N LYS A 223 -20.40 2.83 -10.18
CA LYS A 223 -20.91 4.21 -10.31
C LYS A 223 -22.36 4.33 -9.84
N GLU A 224 -23.22 3.42 -10.27
CA GLU A 224 -24.63 3.39 -9.85
C GLU A 224 -24.77 3.21 -8.33
N GLU A 225 -24.00 2.32 -7.72
CA GLU A 225 -24.08 2.07 -6.28
C GLU A 225 -23.56 3.25 -5.44
N ILE A 226 -22.58 3.99 -5.94
CA ILE A 226 -22.05 5.18 -5.27
C ILE A 226 -23.03 6.34 -5.38
N SER A 227 -23.71 6.50 -6.53
CA SER A 227 -24.65 7.60 -6.75
C SER A 227 -25.92 7.52 -5.90
N LYS A 228 -26.25 6.32 -5.38
CA LYS A 228 -27.39 6.11 -4.46
C LYS A 228 -27.11 6.57 -3.02
N LYS A 229 -25.88 7.00 -2.73
CA LYS A 229 -25.42 7.39 -1.39
C LYS A 229 -24.90 8.83 -1.39
#